data_6f4cc4e1ee000daad766159fb9a2f547
#
_entry.id   6f4cc4e1ee000daad766159fb9a2f547
#
_cell.length_a   1.000
_cell.length_b   1.000
_cell.length_c   1.000
_cell.angle_alpha   90.00
_cell.angle_beta   90.00
_cell.angle_gamma   90.00
#
_symmetry.space_group_name_H-M   'P 1'
#
loop_
_entity.id
_entity.type
_entity.pdbx_description
1 polymer ?
#
loop_
_entity_poly.entity_id
_entity_poly.type
_entity_poly.pdbx_seq_one_letter_code
_entity_poly.pdbx_strand_id
1 'polypeptide(L)'
;MNKRTTHSTTSGRHEVAVEPAVLGVHSEVGALRQAIVHRPGLELTRLTPDNIESMLFDDVLWAARAGEEHDVFVDVLRDHGVQVHYFAQLLAEALDVPQGRQEVLDLVCTEERVGPSLVGQIREMADDVDGATLATYLIGGITKADLHPKKPHSLLWASLSDNDFVLPPLPNHLFQRDNVSWVYGGVTINPMAKAARQRETINSRAIYRHHPLFVDATFDVWLGREDRDLLPASLEGGDVHVIGNETVLIGMGERSSPMAIELLATELFNAHAAKRVVVVELPKSHAFMHLDTVMTMIDNDTFIVYPYLNEEIRSWTLTRHDDHLKVKRNDDVWKAIAEALDIDKLRVLAVDEDERAAQREQWDDGTNFLAVAPGVVVGWDRNVATNKMLTKNGIEVLGVSGSELGRGRGGPRCMTCPIQRDAI
;
A
#
# COMPACT_ATOMS: atom_id res chain seq x y z
N MET A 1 16.73 74.67 3.73
CA MET A 1 15.47 73.93 3.67
C MET A 1 15.65 72.69 2.79
N ASN A 2 16.05 71.59 3.33
CA ASN A 2 16.29 70.32 2.61
C ASN A 2 15.13 69.38 2.84
N LYS A 3 14.41 69.08 1.76
CA LYS A 3 13.38 67.97 1.78
C LYS A 3 14.10 66.69 1.54
N ARG A 4 14.03 65.76 2.52
CA ARG A 4 14.40 64.34 2.38
C ARG A 4 13.21 63.58 1.79
N THR A 5 13.43 63.00 0.64
CA THR A 5 12.53 62.03 0.00
C THR A 5 12.85 60.62 0.53
N THR A 6 11.91 59.99 1.20
CA THR A 6 11.99 58.60 1.62
C THR A 6 11.50 57.70 0.50
N HIS A 7 12.38 56.89 -0.07
CA HIS A 7 11.98 55.75 -0.95
C HIS A 7 11.58 54.56 -0.08
N SER A 8 10.32 54.19 -0.18
CA SER A 8 9.78 52.92 0.32
C SER A 8 10.00 51.83 -0.74
N THR A 9 10.89 50.92 -0.49
CA THR A 9 11.04 49.68 -1.28
C THR A 9 10.10 48.62 -0.73
N THR A 10 8.96 48.43 -1.37
CA THR A 10 8.11 47.28 -1.19
C THR A 10 8.73 46.07 -1.91
N SER A 11 9.34 45.16 -1.15
CA SER A 11 9.78 43.87 -1.62
C SER A 11 8.53 42.98 -1.83
N GLY A 12 8.08 42.91 -3.07
CA GLY A 12 7.09 41.93 -3.49
C GLY A 12 7.71 40.54 -3.41
N ARG A 13 7.25 39.69 -2.45
CA ARG A 13 7.45 38.26 -2.54
C ARG A 13 6.62 37.78 -3.71
N HIS A 14 7.28 37.33 -4.77
CA HIS A 14 6.65 36.49 -5.78
C HIS A 14 6.34 35.15 -5.10
N GLU A 15 5.09 34.90 -4.72
CA GLU A 15 4.58 33.53 -4.51
C GLU A 15 4.69 32.86 -5.88
N VAL A 16 5.64 31.95 -5.99
CA VAL A 16 5.69 31.00 -7.09
C VAL A 16 4.46 30.12 -6.90
N ALA A 17 3.47 30.27 -7.75
CA ALA A 17 2.35 29.33 -7.81
C ALA A 17 2.95 27.95 -8.08
N VAL A 18 2.91 27.07 -7.08
CA VAL A 18 3.28 25.68 -7.24
C VAL A 18 2.16 25.07 -8.10
N GLU A 19 2.48 24.68 -9.33
CA GLU A 19 1.51 23.92 -10.14
C GLU A 19 1.09 22.68 -9.35
N PRO A 20 -0.21 22.35 -9.32
CA PRO A 20 -0.68 21.16 -8.61
C PRO A 20 0.05 19.92 -9.15
N ALA A 21 0.58 19.11 -8.27
CA ALA A 21 1.30 17.90 -8.64
C ALA A 21 0.36 16.99 -9.44
N VAL A 22 0.78 16.59 -10.63
CA VAL A 22 0.04 15.61 -11.44
C VAL A 22 0.24 14.24 -10.81
N LEU A 23 -0.75 13.78 -10.02
CA LEU A 23 -0.75 12.46 -9.42
C LEU A 23 -1.17 11.40 -10.44
N GLY A 24 -0.62 10.20 -10.31
CA GLY A 24 -0.97 9.06 -11.16
C GLY A 24 0.18 8.05 -11.27
N VAL A 25 -0.17 6.79 -11.45
CA VAL A 25 0.77 5.68 -11.63
C VAL A 25 0.51 5.04 -12.98
N HIS A 26 1.45 5.23 -13.91
CA HIS A 26 1.26 4.85 -15.32
C HIS A 26 2.04 3.61 -15.73
N SER A 27 2.86 3.06 -14.84
CA SER A 27 3.61 1.79 -15.03
C SER A 27 4.07 1.20 -13.69
N GLU A 28 4.63 -0.01 -13.71
CA GLU A 28 5.33 -0.61 -12.56
C GLU A 28 6.81 -0.19 -12.49
N VAL A 29 7.40 0.24 -13.60
CA VAL A 29 8.86 0.43 -13.73
C VAL A 29 9.29 1.83 -14.18
N GLY A 30 8.42 2.66 -14.69
CA GLY A 30 8.73 4.07 -14.98
C GLY A 30 9.26 4.78 -13.73
N ALA A 31 9.97 5.90 -13.92
CA ALA A 31 10.60 6.60 -12.81
C ALA A 31 9.60 6.91 -11.69
N LEU A 32 9.91 6.43 -10.48
CA LEU A 32 9.10 6.68 -9.29
C LEU A 32 9.35 8.11 -8.81
N ARG A 33 8.30 8.92 -8.79
CA ARG A 33 8.40 10.35 -8.43
C ARG A 33 7.99 10.62 -7.00
N GLN A 34 6.85 10.05 -6.59
CA GLN A 34 6.32 10.24 -5.24
C GLN A 34 5.75 8.94 -4.70
N ALA A 35 5.96 8.68 -3.42
CA ALA A 35 5.43 7.50 -2.75
C ALA A 35 5.05 7.78 -1.30
N ILE A 36 4.06 7.03 -0.81
CA ILE A 36 3.70 6.97 0.61
C ILE A 36 4.31 5.71 1.20
N VAL A 37 4.93 5.84 2.37
CA VAL A 37 5.47 4.75 3.19
C VAL A 37 5.03 4.95 4.65
N HIS A 38 5.12 3.91 5.47
CA HIS A 38 4.84 4.01 6.90
C HIS A 38 6.04 3.51 7.71
N ARG A 39 6.68 4.42 8.46
CA ARG A 39 7.75 4.06 9.38
C ARG A 39 7.17 3.30 10.58
N PRO A 40 7.68 2.10 10.91
CA PRO A 40 7.23 1.34 12.07
C PRO A 40 7.22 2.16 13.36
N GLY A 41 6.14 2.02 14.13
CA GLY A 41 5.90 2.78 15.35
C GLY A 41 5.35 1.94 16.50
N LEU A 42 4.39 2.52 17.24
CA LEU A 42 3.77 1.91 18.41
C LEU A 42 3.10 0.57 18.08
N GLU A 43 2.51 0.43 16.89
CA GLU A 43 1.80 -0.77 16.44
C GLU A 43 2.69 -2.02 16.44
N LEU A 44 3.99 -1.90 16.07
CA LEU A 44 4.91 -3.03 16.12
C LEU A 44 5.38 -3.34 17.55
N THR A 45 5.49 -2.34 18.43
CA THR A 45 5.86 -2.58 19.84
C THR A 45 4.76 -3.29 20.63
N ARG A 46 3.55 -3.33 20.09
CA ARG A 46 2.36 -3.98 20.68
C ARG A 46 2.13 -5.40 20.16
N LEU A 47 2.97 -5.88 19.26
CA LEU A 47 2.99 -7.29 18.87
C LEU A 47 3.60 -8.15 19.97
N THR A 48 2.95 -9.26 20.27
CA THR A 48 3.37 -10.27 21.25
C THR A 48 3.15 -11.66 20.67
N PRO A 49 3.81 -12.70 21.20
CA PRO A 49 3.54 -14.08 20.74
C PRO A 49 2.07 -14.48 20.80
N ASP A 50 1.28 -13.87 21.69
CA ASP A 50 -0.14 -14.20 21.86
C ASP A 50 -1.05 -13.54 20.83
N ASN A 51 -0.61 -12.47 20.15
CA ASN A 51 -1.47 -11.71 19.23
C ASN A 51 -0.97 -11.67 17.78
N ILE A 52 0.26 -12.09 17.46
CA ILE A 52 0.85 -12.00 16.11
C ILE A 52 -0.04 -12.68 15.05
N GLU A 53 -0.55 -13.87 15.30
CA GLU A 53 -1.40 -14.61 14.36
C GLU A 53 -2.68 -13.80 14.03
N SER A 54 -3.36 -13.28 15.05
CA SER A 54 -4.57 -12.47 14.86
C SER A 54 -4.30 -11.12 14.17
N MET A 55 -3.07 -10.62 14.28
CA MET A 55 -2.58 -9.39 13.63
C MET A 55 -1.92 -9.66 12.28
N LEU A 56 -1.92 -10.90 11.77
CA LEU A 56 -1.36 -11.32 10.49
C LEU A 56 0.16 -11.08 10.39
N PHE A 57 0.89 -11.29 11.48
CA PHE A 57 2.34 -11.31 11.53
C PHE A 57 2.85 -12.71 11.84
N ASP A 58 4.00 -13.07 11.26
CA ASP A 58 4.59 -14.40 11.43
C ASP A 58 5.60 -14.44 12.60
N ASP A 59 6.02 -13.27 13.10
CA ASP A 59 7.01 -13.18 14.19
C ASP A 59 6.87 -11.85 14.95
N VAL A 60 7.51 -11.78 16.12
CA VAL A 60 7.65 -10.54 16.91
C VAL A 60 8.94 -9.83 16.50
N LEU A 61 8.81 -8.64 15.95
CA LEU A 61 9.93 -7.86 15.44
C LEU A 61 10.61 -7.04 16.56
N TRP A 62 11.91 -6.84 16.43
CA TRP A 62 12.58 -5.78 17.17
C TRP A 62 12.24 -4.43 16.54
N ALA A 63 11.17 -3.79 17.03
CA ALA A 63 10.57 -2.60 16.44
C ALA A 63 11.56 -1.44 16.23
N ALA A 64 12.50 -1.20 17.16
CA ALA A 64 13.51 -0.16 17.00
C ALA A 64 14.42 -0.44 15.79
N ARG A 65 14.89 -1.69 15.63
CA ARG A 65 15.72 -2.09 14.51
C ARG A 65 14.95 -2.05 13.18
N ALA A 66 13.69 -2.48 13.18
CA ALA A 66 12.81 -2.36 12.00
C ALA A 66 12.66 -0.89 11.56
N GLY A 67 12.56 0.04 12.51
CA GLY A 67 12.55 1.48 12.23
C GLY A 67 13.86 1.96 11.57
N GLU A 68 15.04 1.52 12.06
CA GLU A 68 16.33 1.86 11.47
C GLU A 68 16.48 1.29 10.04
N GLU A 69 16.07 0.05 9.81
CA GLU A 69 16.06 -0.57 8.47
C GLU A 69 15.13 0.17 7.52
N HIS A 70 13.97 0.62 8.01
CA HIS A 70 13.04 1.42 7.22
C HIS A 70 13.63 2.81 6.87
N ASP A 71 14.37 3.45 7.78
CA ASP A 71 15.04 4.72 7.51
C ASP A 71 16.07 4.57 6.36
N VAL A 72 16.87 3.48 6.36
CA VAL A 72 17.81 3.16 5.27
C VAL A 72 17.06 2.94 3.95
N PHE A 73 15.94 2.20 3.99
CA PHE A 73 15.11 2.00 2.80
C PHE A 73 14.60 3.33 2.22
N VAL A 74 14.13 4.25 3.07
CA VAL A 74 13.66 5.57 2.65
C VAL A 74 14.79 6.42 2.08
N ASP A 75 15.99 6.36 2.65
CA ASP A 75 17.15 7.08 2.14
C ASP A 75 17.53 6.59 0.73
N VAL A 76 17.49 5.28 0.46
CA VAL A 76 17.68 4.72 -0.89
C VAL A 76 16.66 5.31 -1.88
N LEU A 77 15.39 5.43 -1.50
CA LEU A 77 14.37 6.05 -2.38
C LEU A 77 14.68 7.53 -2.65
N ARG A 78 15.05 8.29 -1.63
CA ARG A 78 15.38 9.72 -1.74
C ARG A 78 16.62 9.97 -2.58
N ASP A 79 17.64 9.14 -2.45
CA ASP A 79 18.88 9.21 -3.24
C ASP A 79 18.60 8.98 -4.74
N HIS A 80 17.50 8.30 -5.06
CA HIS A 80 17.01 8.10 -6.43
C HIS A 80 15.93 9.11 -6.85
N GLY A 81 15.80 10.22 -6.11
CA GLY A 81 14.93 11.34 -6.46
C GLY A 81 13.46 11.15 -6.14
N VAL A 82 13.10 10.14 -5.32
CA VAL A 82 11.71 9.90 -4.91
C VAL A 82 11.34 10.86 -3.76
N GLN A 83 10.27 11.62 -3.93
CA GLN A 83 9.65 12.35 -2.83
C GLN A 83 8.86 11.37 -1.96
N VAL A 84 9.31 11.18 -0.72
CA VAL A 84 8.72 10.23 0.21
C VAL A 84 7.84 10.95 1.23
N HIS A 85 6.58 10.53 1.32
CA HIS A 85 5.60 10.98 2.29
C HIS A 85 5.40 9.89 3.36
N TYR A 86 5.36 10.29 4.63
CA TYR A 86 5.07 9.36 5.71
C TYR A 86 3.58 9.31 6.00
N PHE A 87 2.99 8.12 5.95
CA PHE A 87 1.57 7.90 6.17
C PHE A 87 1.06 8.48 7.49
N ALA A 88 1.80 8.25 8.60
CA ALA A 88 1.41 8.76 9.91
C ALA A 88 1.36 10.30 9.94
N GLN A 89 2.26 10.99 9.21
CA GLN A 89 2.25 12.43 9.10
C GLN A 89 1.05 12.92 8.27
N LEU A 90 0.80 12.29 7.10
CA LEU A 90 -0.36 12.63 6.28
C LEU A 90 -1.67 12.43 7.05
N LEU A 91 -1.76 11.34 7.84
CA LEU A 91 -2.93 11.09 8.68
C LEU A 91 -3.07 12.16 9.76
N ALA A 92 -1.99 12.52 10.45
CA ALA A 92 -1.99 13.57 11.46
C ALA A 92 -2.52 14.89 10.89
N GLU A 93 -2.01 15.31 9.73
CA GLU A 93 -2.43 16.55 9.06
C GLU A 93 -3.90 16.48 8.60
N ALA A 94 -4.37 15.32 8.13
CA ALA A 94 -5.79 15.10 7.81
C ALA A 94 -6.69 15.13 9.05
N LEU A 95 -6.19 14.66 10.22
CA LEU A 95 -6.92 14.68 11.50
C LEU A 95 -6.93 16.06 12.17
N ASP A 96 -6.02 16.97 11.81
CA ASP A 96 -6.07 18.37 12.23
C ASP A 96 -7.16 19.16 11.47
N VAL A 97 -7.68 18.60 10.36
CA VAL A 97 -8.88 19.09 9.69
C VAL A 97 -10.11 18.56 10.46
N PRO A 98 -11.01 19.41 10.99
CA PRO A 98 -12.15 18.97 11.82
C PRO A 98 -13.03 17.92 11.15
N GLN A 99 -13.28 18.03 9.83
CA GLN A 99 -14.09 17.09 9.06
C GLN A 99 -13.40 15.73 8.92
N GLY A 100 -12.07 15.69 8.73
CA GLY A 100 -11.29 14.47 8.64
C GLY A 100 -11.28 13.72 9.96
N ARG A 101 -11.08 14.45 11.09
CA ARG A 101 -11.16 13.88 12.44
C ARG A 101 -12.53 13.29 12.73
N GLN A 102 -13.59 14.04 12.42
CA GLN A 102 -14.96 13.59 12.64
C GLN A 102 -15.27 12.32 11.82
N GLU A 103 -14.93 12.29 10.53
CA GLU A 103 -15.14 11.13 9.65
C GLU A 103 -14.46 9.88 10.21
N VAL A 104 -13.18 9.98 10.61
CA VAL A 104 -12.46 8.82 11.17
C VAL A 104 -13.08 8.34 12.46
N LEU A 105 -13.43 9.26 13.37
CA LEU A 105 -14.02 8.89 14.64
C LEU A 105 -15.42 8.28 14.48
N ASP A 106 -16.21 8.74 13.50
CA ASP A 106 -17.53 8.16 13.22
C ASP A 106 -17.44 6.72 12.70
N LEU A 107 -16.37 6.39 11.96
CA LEU A 107 -16.16 5.05 11.41
C LEU A 107 -15.40 4.11 12.35
N VAL A 108 -14.52 4.63 13.21
CA VAL A 108 -13.71 3.83 14.14
C VAL A 108 -14.38 3.66 15.50
N CYS A 109 -15.00 4.72 16.04
CA CYS A 109 -15.59 4.73 17.38
C CYS A 109 -17.09 4.41 17.32
N THR A 110 -17.44 3.21 16.89
CA THR A 110 -18.82 2.70 16.89
C THR A 110 -19.07 1.74 18.05
N GLU A 111 -20.34 1.56 18.44
CA GLU A 111 -20.73 0.66 19.52
C GLU A 111 -20.29 -0.79 19.26
N GLU A 112 -20.30 -1.21 17.98
CA GLU A 112 -19.92 -2.57 17.56
C GLU A 112 -18.41 -2.81 17.63
N ARG A 113 -17.60 -1.74 17.47
CA ARG A 113 -16.13 -1.86 17.45
C ARG A 113 -15.52 -1.69 18.84
N VAL A 114 -15.99 -0.73 19.62
CA VAL A 114 -15.36 -0.36 20.90
C VAL A 114 -16.29 -0.53 22.10
N GLY A 115 -17.53 -0.98 21.88
CA GLY A 115 -18.54 -1.16 22.89
C GLY A 115 -19.25 0.17 23.29
N PRO A 116 -20.56 0.12 23.59
CA PRO A 116 -21.40 1.32 23.76
C PRO A 116 -20.92 2.25 24.89
N SER A 117 -20.28 1.69 25.93
CA SER A 117 -19.83 2.50 27.09
C SER A 117 -18.49 3.22 26.84
N LEU A 118 -17.74 2.86 25.81
CA LEU A 118 -16.40 3.43 25.56
C LEU A 118 -16.37 4.45 24.40
N VAL A 119 -17.39 4.47 23.54
CA VAL A 119 -17.48 5.42 22.43
C VAL A 119 -17.26 6.87 22.86
N GLY A 120 -18.02 7.33 23.87
CA GLY A 120 -17.89 8.70 24.37
C GLY A 120 -16.53 9.00 24.98
N GLN A 121 -15.93 8.03 25.65
CA GLN A 121 -14.63 8.19 26.31
C GLN A 121 -13.47 8.28 25.32
N ILE A 122 -13.52 7.48 24.24
CA ILE A 122 -12.51 7.53 23.18
C ILE A 122 -12.64 8.86 22.43
N ARG A 123 -13.87 9.36 22.19
CA ARG A 123 -14.09 10.66 21.57
C ARG A 123 -13.59 11.80 22.47
N GLU A 124 -13.88 11.78 23.77
CA GLU A 124 -13.35 12.76 24.73
C GLU A 124 -11.80 12.77 24.69
N MET A 125 -11.17 11.58 24.74
CA MET A 125 -9.71 11.48 24.61
C MET A 125 -9.21 12.03 23.25
N ALA A 126 -9.91 11.72 22.16
CA ALA A 126 -9.55 12.20 20.83
C ALA A 126 -9.69 13.73 20.70
N ASP A 127 -10.63 14.35 21.38
CA ASP A 127 -10.82 15.81 21.36
C ASP A 127 -9.72 16.55 22.16
N ASP A 128 -9.12 15.87 23.15
CA ASP A 128 -8.08 16.44 24.03
C ASP A 128 -6.66 16.37 23.44
N VAL A 129 -6.46 15.74 22.26
CA VAL A 129 -5.14 15.52 21.65
C VAL A 129 -5.03 16.13 20.25
N ASP A 130 -3.80 16.42 19.82
CA ASP A 130 -3.51 16.84 18.44
C ASP A 130 -3.63 15.68 17.42
N GLY A 131 -3.61 16.02 16.12
CA GLY A 131 -3.69 15.04 15.05
C GLY A 131 -2.57 14.00 15.08
N ALA A 132 -1.36 14.37 15.48
CA ALA A 132 -0.22 13.46 15.54
C ALA A 132 -0.38 12.41 16.66
N THR A 133 -0.83 12.82 17.82
CA THR A 133 -1.15 11.92 18.92
C THR A 133 -2.32 11.01 18.59
N LEU A 134 -3.39 11.57 17.98
CA LEU A 134 -4.53 10.77 17.53
C LEU A 134 -4.15 9.75 16.45
N ALA A 135 -3.34 10.14 15.46
CA ALA A 135 -2.82 9.22 14.44
C ALA A 135 -2.03 8.07 15.07
N THR A 136 -1.20 8.36 16.08
CA THR A 136 -0.46 7.34 16.82
C THR A 136 -1.40 6.32 17.49
N TYR A 137 -2.49 6.76 18.10
CA TYR A 137 -3.48 5.86 18.70
C TYR A 137 -4.31 5.10 17.66
N LEU A 138 -4.68 5.74 16.55
CA LEU A 138 -5.44 5.09 15.48
C LEU A 138 -4.65 3.97 14.80
N ILE A 139 -3.34 4.14 14.66
CA ILE A 139 -2.43 3.14 14.10
C ILE A 139 -1.97 2.18 15.18
N GLY A 140 -1.45 2.69 16.30
CA GLY A 140 -0.87 1.90 17.38
C GLY A 140 -1.90 1.17 18.24
N GLY A 141 -3.19 1.49 18.09
CA GLY A 141 -4.26 0.96 18.91
C GLY A 141 -4.40 1.72 20.23
N ILE A 142 -5.44 1.38 20.99
CA ILE A 142 -5.75 1.94 22.33
C ILE A 142 -5.90 0.77 23.30
N THR A 143 -5.07 0.71 24.33
CA THR A 143 -5.22 -0.26 25.42
C THR A 143 -6.13 0.29 26.52
N LYS A 144 -6.55 -0.60 27.42
CA LYS A 144 -7.26 -0.16 28.62
C LYS A 144 -6.44 0.83 29.46
N ALA A 145 -5.12 0.65 29.56
CA ALA A 145 -4.23 1.55 30.30
C ALA A 145 -4.11 2.95 29.67
N ASP A 146 -4.33 3.08 28.35
CA ASP A 146 -4.31 4.37 27.65
C ASP A 146 -5.56 5.22 27.97
N LEU A 147 -6.66 4.60 28.44
CA LEU A 147 -7.92 5.26 28.77
C LEU A 147 -8.07 5.44 30.28
N HIS A 148 -8.47 6.62 30.70
CA HIS A 148 -8.74 6.95 32.11
C HIS A 148 -10.21 7.36 32.33
N PRO A 149 -11.17 6.41 32.20
CA PRO A 149 -12.59 6.72 32.23
C PRO A 149 -13.03 7.16 33.64
N LYS A 150 -13.82 8.23 33.72
CA LYS A 150 -14.31 8.80 34.98
C LYS A 150 -15.25 7.87 35.78
N LYS A 151 -15.97 6.98 35.07
CA LYS A 151 -16.87 5.98 35.68
C LYS A 151 -17.06 4.81 34.71
N PRO A 152 -16.20 3.80 34.70
CA PRO A 152 -16.34 2.66 33.80
C PRO A 152 -17.45 1.72 34.32
N HIS A 153 -18.62 1.78 33.72
CA HIS A 153 -19.72 0.85 33.96
C HIS A 153 -19.99 0.01 32.72
N SER A 154 -19.08 -0.90 32.38
CA SER A 154 -19.34 -1.83 31.30
C SER A 154 -18.73 -3.20 31.57
N LEU A 155 -19.37 -4.24 31.03
CA LEU A 155 -18.85 -5.60 31.10
C LEU A 155 -17.50 -5.68 30.35
N LEU A 156 -17.39 -5.05 29.18
CA LEU A 156 -16.14 -4.99 28.42
C LEU A 156 -15.00 -4.43 29.27
N TRP A 157 -15.18 -3.24 29.87
CA TRP A 157 -14.16 -2.62 30.73
C TRP A 157 -13.76 -3.50 31.92
N ALA A 158 -14.74 -4.15 32.54
CA ALA A 158 -14.51 -5.01 33.70
C ALA A 158 -13.76 -6.30 33.33
N SER A 159 -13.91 -6.79 32.08
CA SER A 159 -13.27 -8.00 31.61
C SER A 159 -11.85 -7.80 31.07
N LEU A 160 -11.47 -6.56 30.72
CA LEU A 160 -10.15 -6.24 30.16
C LEU A 160 -9.09 -6.12 31.26
N SER A 161 -7.89 -6.62 30.99
CA SER A 161 -6.64 -6.30 31.67
C SER A 161 -6.05 -5.00 31.11
N ASP A 162 -5.11 -4.37 31.81
CA ASP A 162 -4.57 -3.05 31.42
C ASP A 162 -3.92 -3.05 30.02
N ASN A 163 -3.31 -4.17 29.60
CA ASN A 163 -2.69 -4.30 28.29
C ASN A 163 -3.65 -4.78 27.19
N ASP A 164 -4.89 -5.11 27.51
CA ASP A 164 -5.86 -5.54 26.51
C ASP A 164 -6.34 -4.34 25.67
N PHE A 165 -6.58 -4.60 24.40
CA PHE A 165 -6.98 -3.56 23.45
C PHE A 165 -8.47 -3.25 23.52
N VAL A 166 -8.78 -1.96 23.65
CA VAL A 166 -10.09 -1.39 23.34
C VAL A 166 -10.21 -1.15 21.83
N LEU A 167 -9.11 -0.69 21.23
CA LEU A 167 -8.95 -0.55 19.79
C LEU A 167 -7.65 -1.27 19.38
N PRO A 168 -7.69 -2.36 18.62
CA PRO A 168 -6.49 -3.12 18.22
C PRO A 168 -5.49 -2.27 17.43
N PRO A 169 -4.19 -2.56 17.46
CA PRO A 169 -3.20 -1.90 16.59
C PRO A 169 -3.36 -2.34 15.14
N LEU A 170 -2.70 -1.63 14.24
CA LEU A 170 -2.66 -1.88 12.79
C LEU A 170 -1.20 -2.09 12.32
N PRO A 171 -0.52 -3.17 12.72
CA PRO A 171 0.88 -3.37 12.38
C PRO A 171 1.11 -3.52 10.88
N ASN A 172 0.12 -3.98 10.11
CA ASN A 172 0.21 -4.09 8.66
C ASN A 172 0.14 -2.74 7.92
N HIS A 173 -0.01 -1.60 8.61
CA HIS A 173 0.24 -0.28 8.02
C HIS A 173 1.69 -0.12 7.51
N LEU A 174 2.64 -0.93 7.98
CA LEU A 174 3.95 -1.05 7.37
C LEU A 174 3.85 -1.28 5.85
N PHE A 175 2.85 -2.07 5.41
CA PHE A 175 2.64 -2.45 4.00
C PHE A 175 1.61 -1.53 3.34
N GLN A 176 2.07 -0.35 2.93
CA GLN A 176 1.25 0.72 2.34
C GLN A 176 0.73 0.39 0.93
N ARG A 177 1.24 -0.67 0.30
CA ARG A 177 0.79 -1.12 -1.01
C ARG A 177 -0.64 -1.60 -1.02
N ASP A 178 -1.10 -2.28 0.07
CA ASP A 178 -2.28 -3.12 0.02
C ASP A 178 -3.58 -2.36 0.23
N ASN A 179 -3.58 -1.36 1.12
CA ASN A 179 -4.80 -0.65 1.51
C ASN A 179 -5.27 0.38 0.47
N VAL A 180 -4.38 0.78 -0.45
CA VAL A 180 -4.65 1.74 -1.53
C VAL A 180 -3.85 1.36 -2.76
N SER A 181 -4.45 1.47 -3.95
CA SER A 181 -3.74 1.27 -5.21
C SER A 181 -4.01 2.43 -6.16
N TRP A 182 -2.94 3.07 -6.65
CA TRP A 182 -3.04 4.01 -7.76
C TRP A 182 -2.99 3.25 -9.08
N VAL A 183 -3.96 3.52 -9.93
CA VAL A 183 -4.08 2.93 -11.26
C VAL A 183 -4.32 4.05 -12.25
N TYR A 184 -3.33 4.34 -13.07
CA TYR A 184 -3.33 5.49 -13.99
C TYR A 184 -3.66 6.80 -13.27
N GLY A 185 -4.65 7.54 -13.71
CA GLY A 185 -5.07 8.83 -13.13
C GLY A 185 -6.02 8.74 -11.95
N GLY A 186 -6.11 7.61 -11.27
CA GLY A 186 -7.01 7.47 -10.12
C GLY A 186 -6.59 6.43 -9.10
N VAL A 187 -7.33 6.34 -8.02
CA VAL A 187 -7.01 5.56 -6.83
C VAL A 187 -8.13 4.59 -6.46
N THR A 188 -7.77 3.44 -5.92
CA THR A 188 -8.68 2.53 -5.21
C THR A 188 -8.42 2.61 -3.71
N ILE A 189 -9.47 2.74 -2.90
CA ILE A 189 -9.40 2.52 -1.46
C ILE A 189 -9.93 1.10 -1.24
N ASN A 190 -9.02 0.19 -0.95
CA ASN A 190 -9.26 -1.23 -1.15
C ASN A 190 -10.16 -1.86 -0.07
N PRO A 191 -11.17 -2.66 -0.46
CA PRO A 191 -11.92 -3.49 0.49
C PRO A 191 -11.05 -4.67 0.92
N MET A 192 -10.36 -4.53 2.07
CA MET A 192 -9.41 -5.53 2.59
C MET A 192 -10.10 -6.83 2.97
N ALA A 193 -9.54 -7.97 2.51
CA ALA A 193 -10.10 -9.30 2.77
C ALA A 193 -10.07 -9.70 4.25
N LYS A 194 -9.02 -9.33 4.97
CA LYS A 194 -8.81 -9.73 6.37
C LYS A 194 -9.32 -8.67 7.34
N ALA A 195 -10.12 -9.08 8.32
CA ALA A 195 -10.72 -8.19 9.32
C ALA A 195 -9.69 -7.32 10.05
N ALA A 196 -8.51 -7.86 10.36
CA ALA A 196 -7.42 -7.13 11.03
C ALA A 196 -6.93 -5.91 10.22
N ARG A 197 -7.11 -5.91 8.88
CA ARG A 197 -6.67 -4.83 7.99
C ARG A 197 -7.78 -3.88 7.53
N GLN A 198 -9.05 -4.24 7.71
CA GLN A 198 -10.17 -3.44 7.20
C GLN A 198 -10.18 -1.99 7.72
N ARG A 199 -9.68 -1.76 8.94
CA ARG A 199 -9.62 -0.42 9.52
C ARG A 199 -8.51 0.46 8.92
N GLU A 200 -7.51 -0.13 8.26
CA GLU A 200 -6.45 0.63 7.58
C GLU A 200 -7.03 1.57 6.52
N THR A 201 -8.06 1.12 5.81
CA THR A 201 -8.68 1.89 4.71
C THR A 201 -9.48 3.09 5.20
N ILE A 202 -9.92 3.11 6.46
CA ILE A 202 -10.56 4.29 7.07
C ILE A 202 -9.55 5.42 7.19
N ASN A 203 -8.33 5.12 7.68
CA ASN A 203 -7.24 6.08 7.79
C ASN A 203 -6.82 6.61 6.40
N SER A 204 -6.68 5.71 5.43
CA SER A 204 -6.33 6.07 4.05
C SER A 204 -7.39 6.99 3.43
N ARG A 205 -8.68 6.67 3.60
CA ARG A 205 -9.81 7.47 3.09
C ARG A 205 -9.76 8.90 3.63
N ALA A 206 -9.49 9.06 4.93
CA ALA A 206 -9.38 10.38 5.53
C ALA A 206 -8.24 11.21 4.91
N ILE A 207 -7.09 10.60 4.64
CA ILE A 207 -5.98 11.26 3.96
C ILE A 207 -6.41 11.75 2.58
N TYR A 208 -6.98 10.87 1.73
CA TYR A 208 -7.35 11.24 0.36
C TYR A 208 -8.50 12.25 0.28
N ARG A 209 -9.35 12.34 1.31
CA ARG A 209 -10.48 13.28 1.35
C ARG A 209 -10.15 14.63 2.00
N HIS A 210 -9.19 14.67 2.94
CA HIS A 210 -9.01 15.84 3.80
C HIS A 210 -7.59 16.42 3.83
N HIS A 211 -6.58 15.65 3.39
CA HIS A 211 -5.20 16.16 3.39
C HIS A 211 -4.96 17.12 2.23
N PRO A 212 -4.27 18.28 2.44
CA PRO A 212 -4.03 19.28 1.42
C PRO A 212 -3.37 18.75 0.14
N LEU A 213 -2.49 17.76 0.23
CA LEU A 213 -1.86 17.10 -0.93
C LEU A 213 -2.87 16.54 -1.94
N PHE A 214 -4.06 16.14 -1.48
CA PHE A 214 -5.06 15.45 -2.30
C PHE A 214 -6.32 16.26 -2.55
N VAL A 215 -6.70 17.17 -1.64
CA VAL A 215 -7.94 17.96 -1.75
C VAL A 215 -7.96 18.84 -3.01
N ASP A 216 -6.82 19.42 -3.37
CA ASP A 216 -6.69 20.29 -4.54
C ASP A 216 -6.21 19.52 -5.79
N ALA A 217 -5.90 18.22 -5.66
CA ALA A 217 -5.46 17.38 -6.77
C ALA A 217 -6.65 16.83 -7.56
N THR A 218 -6.47 16.65 -8.87
CA THR A 218 -7.48 16.03 -9.73
C THR A 218 -7.09 14.57 -9.95
N PHE A 219 -7.93 13.66 -9.49
CA PHE A 219 -7.81 12.22 -9.72
C PHE A 219 -9.18 11.56 -9.56
N ASP A 220 -9.33 10.37 -10.15
CA ASP A 220 -10.53 9.56 -9.96
C ASP A 220 -10.42 8.64 -8.73
N VAL A 221 -11.57 8.23 -8.18
CA VAL A 221 -11.62 7.16 -7.18
C VAL A 221 -12.37 5.97 -7.80
N TRP A 222 -11.62 4.92 -8.16
CA TRP A 222 -12.16 3.75 -8.84
C TRP A 222 -13.01 2.87 -7.93
N LEU A 223 -12.52 2.61 -6.71
CA LEU A 223 -13.23 1.86 -5.67
C LEU A 223 -13.14 2.59 -4.33
N GLY A 224 -14.13 2.40 -3.46
CA GLY A 224 -14.14 2.98 -2.11
C GLY A 224 -14.54 4.46 -2.06
N ARG A 225 -15.13 5.01 -3.14
CA ARG A 225 -15.66 6.39 -3.20
C ARG A 225 -16.76 6.63 -2.17
N GLU A 226 -17.64 5.66 -2.02
CA GLU A 226 -18.78 5.71 -1.10
C GLU A 226 -18.48 4.96 0.19
N ASP A 227 -19.20 5.26 1.27
CA ASP A 227 -19.12 4.52 2.53
C ASP A 227 -19.88 3.18 2.46
N ARG A 228 -19.91 2.59 1.26
CA ARG A 228 -20.54 1.30 0.99
C ARG A 228 -19.58 0.18 1.34
N ASP A 229 -20.05 -0.76 2.13
CA ASP A 229 -19.36 -2.02 2.32
C ASP A 229 -19.35 -2.82 1.00
N LEU A 230 -18.17 -3.09 0.48
CA LEU A 230 -17.99 -3.86 -0.75
C LEU A 230 -17.85 -5.36 -0.47
N LEU A 231 -17.66 -5.78 0.80
CA LEU A 231 -17.52 -7.19 1.12
C LEU A 231 -18.79 -8.00 0.71
N PRO A 232 -18.64 -9.20 0.20
CA PRO A 232 -17.41 -10.02 0.16
C PRO A 232 -16.45 -9.73 -1.01
N ALA A 233 -16.68 -8.70 -1.81
CA ALA A 233 -15.74 -8.30 -2.85
C ALA A 233 -14.53 -7.65 -2.20
N SER A 234 -13.34 -8.28 -2.31
CA SER A 234 -12.08 -7.82 -1.72
C SER A 234 -11.00 -7.61 -2.78
N LEU A 235 -10.16 -6.60 -2.54
CA LEU A 235 -9.01 -6.26 -3.37
C LEU A 235 -7.88 -5.79 -2.45
N GLU A 236 -6.64 -6.22 -2.73
CA GLU A 236 -5.45 -5.74 -2.06
C GLU A 236 -4.38 -5.37 -3.10
N GLY A 237 -3.64 -4.29 -2.85
CA GLY A 237 -2.78 -3.67 -3.86
C GLY A 237 -1.51 -4.46 -4.22
N GLY A 238 -1.11 -5.43 -3.40
CA GLY A 238 -0.07 -6.40 -3.76
C GLY A 238 -0.43 -7.22 -5.00
N ASP A 239 -1.73 -7.36 -5.28
CA ASP A 239 -2.25 -8.02 -6.48
C ASP A 239 -2.35 -7.09 -7.70
N VAL A 240 -2.28 -5.76 -7.52
CA VAL A 240 -2.54 -4.78 -8.59
C VAL A 240 -1.25 -4.24 -9.17
N HIS A 241 -0.99 -4.52 -10.43
CA HIS A 241 0.19 -4.07 -11.18
C HIS A 241 -0.23 -3.26 -12.40
N VAL A 242 0.16 -2.00 -12.47
CA VAL A 242 -0.03 -1.14 -13.63
C VAL A 242 1.13 -1.37 -14.59
N ILE A 243 0.97 -2.28 -15.55
CA ILE A 243 2.10 -2.71 -16.39
C ILE A 243 2.39 -1.79 -17.59
N GLY A 244 1.56 -0.78 -17.82
CA GLY A 244 1.69 0.15 -18.96
C GLY A 244 0.72 -0.18 -20.10
N ASN A 245 0.78 0.59 -21.18
CA ASN A 245 -0.08 0.43 -22.37
C ASN A 245 -1.57 0.23 -22.04
N GLU A 246 -2.10 1.05 -21.12
CA GLU A 246 -3.50 1.01 -20.65
C GLU A 246 -3.93 -0.39 -20.17
N THR A 247 -2.97 -1.15 -19.59
CA THR A 247 -3.17 -2.53 -19.09
C THR A 247 -2.88 -2.62 -17.61
N VAL A 248 -3.74 -3.31 -16.88
CA VAL A 248 -3.55 -3.67 -15.48
C VAL A 248 -3.44 -5.19 -15.39
N LEU A 249 -2.40 -5.68 -14.69
CA LEU A 249 -2.24 -7.09 -14.36
C LEU A 249 -2.68 -7.28 -12.91
N ILE A 250 -3.60 -8.22 -12.65
CA ILE A 250 -4.18 -8.40 -11.31
C ILE A 250 -4.11 -9.87 -10.88
N GLY A 251 -3.57 -10.10 -9.69
CA GLY A 251 -3.66 -11.40 -9.01
C GLY A 251 -5.07 -11.67 -8.49
N MET A 252 -5.55 -12.90 -8.68
CA MET A 252 -6.81 -13.38 -8.15
C MET A 252 -6.54 -14.56 -7.22
N GLY A 253 -6.77 -14.39 -5.91
CA GLY A 253 -6.34 -15.37 -4.93
C GLY A 253 -7.14 -15.35 -3.64
N GLU A 254 -6.43 -15.41 -2.53
CA GLU A 254 -7.01 -15.36 -1.18
C GLU A 254 -7.46 -13.92 -0.81
N ARG A 255 -6.75 -12.91 -1.32
CA ARG A 255 -6.93 -11.51 -0.93
C ARG A 255 -7.73 -10.71 -1.95
N SER A 256 -7.61 -11.00 -3.24
CA SER A 256 -8.38 -10.32 -4.28
C SER A 256 -9.35 -11.27 -4.95
N SER A 257 -10.63 -10.93 -4.85
CA SER A 257 -11.75 -11.73 -5.35
C SER A 257 -12.09 -11.37 -6.80
N PRO A 258 -12.64 -12.33 -7.59
CA PRO A 258 -13.06 -12.04 -8.96
C PRO A 258 -14.10 -10.92 -9.04
N MET A 259 -14.97 -10.80 -8.05
CA MET A 259 -16.00 -9.75 -8.01
C MET A 259 -15.38 -8.35 -7.91
N ALA A 260 -14.37 -8.16 -7.05
CA ALA A 260 -13.69 -6.87 -6.92
C ALA A 260 -12.88 -6.52 -8.18
N ILE A 261 -12.26 -7.52 -8.82
CA ILE A 261 -11.54 -7.34 -10.09
C ILE A 261 -12.51 -6.89 -11.20
N GLU A 262 -13.67 -7.50 -11.31
CA GLU A 262 -14.71 -7.10 -12.29
C GLU A 262 -15.25 -5.70 -12.00
N LEU A 263 -15.47 -5.33 -10.74
CA LEU A 263 -15.85 -3.97 -10.35
C LEU A 263 -14.80 -2.96 -10.78
N LEU A 264 -13.52 -3.19 -10.44
CA LEU A 264 -12.43 -2.31 -10.82
C LEU A 264 -12.30 -2.20 -12.35
N ALA A 265 -12.32 -3.34 -13.06
CA ALA A 265 -12.22 -3.36 -14.52
C ALA A 265 -13.36 -2.56 -15.17
N THR A 266 -14.58 -2.67 -14.64
CA THR A 266 -15.74 -1.92 -15.13
C THR A 266 -15.56 -0.42 -14.97
N GLU A 267 -15.11 0.06 -13.80
CA GLU A 267 -14.85 1.48 -13.56
C GLU A 267 -13.73 2.01 -14.47
N LEU A 268 -12.62 1.28 -14.58
CA LEU A 268 -11.50 1.66 -15.46
C LEU A 268 -11.92 1.74 -16.93
N PHE A 269 -12.73 0.80 -17.42
CA PHE A 269 -13.18 0.79 -18.82
C PHE A 269 -14.22 1.87 -19.09
N ASN A 270 -15.11 2.15 -18.14
CA ASN A 270 -16.10 3.22 -18.26
C ASN A 270 -15.45 4.60 -18.33
N ALA A 271 -14.39 4.80 -17.56
CA ALA A 271 -13.59 6.02 -17.55
C ALA A 271 -12.56 6.11 -18.70
N HIS A 272 -12.45 5.07 -19.55
CA HIS A 272 -11.38 4.94 -20.56
C HIS A 272 -9.95 5.05 -19.99
N ALA A 273 -9.76 4.70 -18.72
CA ALA A 273 -8.48 4.71 -18.04
C ALA A 273 -7.64 3.48 -18.36
N ALA A 274 -8.27 2.36 -18.71
CA ALA A 274 -7.60 1.15 -19.17
C ALA A 274 -8.35 0.55 -20.36
N LYS A 275 -7.64 -0.24 -21.18
CA LYS A 275 -8.18 -1.01 -22.31
C LYS A 275 -8.36 -2.48 -21.97
N ARG A 276 -7.56 -2.99 -21.03
CA ARG A 276 -7.60 -4.40 -20.61
C ARG A 276 -7.15 -4.59 -19.18
N VAL A 277 -7.65 -5.68 -18.59
CA VAL A 277 -7.18 -6.24 -17.35
C VAL A 277 -6.78 -7.68 -17.61
N VAL A 278 -5.52 -8.02 -17.30
CA VAL A 278 -5.03 -9.41 -17.33
C VAL A 278 -5.10 -9.96 -15.92
N VAL A 279 -5.81 -11.06 -15.72
CA VAL A 279 -6.02 -11.68 -14.40
C VAL A 279 -5.20 -12.95 -14.32
N VAL A 280 -4.46 -13.13 -13.22
CA VAL A 280 -3.64 -14.31 -12.93
C VAL A 280 -4.20 -14.98 -11.68
N GLU A 281 -4.57 -16.26 -11.78
CA GLU A 281 -5.03 -17.01 -10.61
C GLU A 281 -3.84 -17.50 -9.79
N LEU A 282 -3.89 -17.20 -8.48
CA LEU A 282 -2.90 -17.63 -7.51
C LEU A 282 -3.42 -18.79 -6.66
N PRO A 283 -2.55 -19.72 -6.22
CA PRO A 283 -2.89 -20.69 -5.22
C PRO A 283 -3.38 -20.01 -3.92
N LYS A 284 -4.48 -20.47 -3.36
CA LYS A 284 -5.01 -19.92 -2.09
C LYS A 284 -4.21 -20.45 -0.90
N SER A 285 -3.08 -19.86 -0.64
CA SER A 285 -2.22 -20.17 0.50
C SER A 285 -1.49 -18.92 0.97
N HIS A 286 -1.04 -18.91 2.22
CA HIS A 286 -0.34 -17.80 2.83
C HIS A 286 0.96 -17.41 2.09
N ALA A 287 1.69 -18.38 1.54
CA ALA A 287 2.90 -18.14 0.76
C ALA A 287 2.66 -17.39 -0.56
N PHE A 288 1.43 -17.46 -1.09
CA PHE A 288 0.99 -16.84 -2.35
C PHE A 288 -0.11 -15.81 -2.12
N MET A 289 0.02 -15.02 -1.04
CA MET A 289 -1.04 -14.10 -0.64
C MET A 289 -1.35 -13.03 -1.70
N HIS A 290 -0.34 -12.56 -2.41
CA HIS A 290 -0.45 -11.54 -3.45
C HIS A 290 0.39 -11.90 -4.68
N LEU A 291 0.08 -11.27 -5.82
CA LEU A 291 0.82 -11.45 -7.06
C LEU A 291 2.30 -11.06 -6.91
N ASP A 292 2.60 -9.99 -6.20
CA ASP A 292 3.95 -9.50 -5.98
C ASP A 292 4.83 -10.38 -5.08
N THR A 293 4.24 -11.37 -4.41
CA THR A 293 5.01 -12.40 -3.69
C THR A 293 5.56 -13.49 -4.63
N VAL A 294 5.10 -13.54 -5.89
CA VAL A 294 5.51 -14.55 -6.87
C VAL A 294 6.00 -13.98 -8.17
N MET A 295 5.64 -12.74 -8.52
CA MET A 295 6.15 -12.05 -9.70
C MET A 295 6.06 -10.54 -9.56
N THR A 296 7.07 -9.83 -10.06
CA THR A 296 7.05 -8.37 -10.25
C THR A 296 7.68 -7.98 -11.57
N MET A 297 7.17 -6.90 -12.18
CA MET A 297 7.80 -6.25 -13.32
C MET A 297 9.00 -5.43 -12.82
N ILE A 298 10.17 -5.60 -13.44
CA ILE A 298 11.44 -5.00 -12.99
C ILE A 298 12.15 -4.17 -14.06
N ASP A 299 11.71 -4.31 -15.32
CA ASP A 299 12.17 -3.50 -16.46
C ASP A 299 11.04 -3.44 -17.49
N ASN A 300 11.17 -2.65 -18.54
CA ASN A 300 10.16 -2.41 -19.57
C ASN A 300 9.59 -3.68 -20.19
N ASP A 301 10.40 -4.72 -20.31
CA ASP A 301 10.04 -6.01 -20.91
C ASP A 301 10.30 -7.20 -19.98
N THR A 302 10.66 -6.96 -18.71
CA THR A 302 11.23 -7.99 -17.84
C THR A 302 10.42 -8.17 -16.56
N PHE A 303 10.10 -9.44 -16.28
CA PHE A 303 9.53 -9.88 -15.01
C PHE A 303 10.47 -10.81 -14.26
N ILE A 304 10.56 -10.66 -12.95
CA ILE A 304 11.09 -11.70 -12.06
C ILE A 304 9.93 -12.57 -11.59
N VAL A 305 10.16 -13.89 -11.51
CA VAL A 305 9.14 -14.84 -11.06
C VAL A 305 9.71 -15.88 -10.11
N TYR A 306 8.89 -16.38 -9.22
CA TYR A 306 9.18 -17.55 -8.42
C TYR A 306 9.23 -18.81 -9.33
N PRO A 307 10.36 -19.56 -9.37
CA PRO A 307 10.58 -20.59 -10.38
C PRO A 307 9.63 -21.79 -10.27
N TYR A 308 9.06 -22.04 -9.10
CA TYR A 308 8.15 -23.16 -8.84
C TYR A 308 6.68 -22.73 -8.73
N LEU A 309 6.36 -21.57 -9.29
CA LEU A 309 4.97 -21.21 -9.54
C LEU A 309 4.43 -22.17 -10.61
N ASN A 310 3.31 -22.83 -10.33
CA ASN A 310 2.77 -23.92 -11.13
C ASN A 310 2.81 -23.65 -12.65
N GLU A 311 3.27 -24.62 -13.44
CA GLU A 311 3.37 -24.51 -14.91
C GLU A 311 2.02 -24.21 -15.59
N GLU A 312 0.89 -24.56 -14.96
CA GLU A 312 -0.46 -24.31 -15.45
C GLU A 312 -1.12 -23.11 -14.73
N ILE A 313 -0.50 -21.93 -14.80
CA ILE A 313 -1.12 -20.70 -14.32
C ILE A 313 -2.36 -20.39 -15.15
N ARG A 314 -3.54 -20.47 -14.54
CA ARG A 314 -4.77 -20.00 -15.19
C ARG A 314 -4.79 -18.48 -15.25
N SER A 315 -5.11 -17.95 -16.42
CA SER A 315 -5.22 -16.51 -16.61
C SER A 315 -6.32 -16.13 -17.60
N TRP A 316 -6.83 -14.92 -17.46
CA TRP A 316 -7.87 -14.36 -18.30
C TRP A 316 -7.54 -12.93 -18.70
N THR A 317 -8.02 -12.53 -19.86
CA THR A 317 -8.02 -11.14 -20.29
C THR A 317 -9.44 -10.61 -20.30
N LEU A 318 -9.66 -9.52 -19.57
CA LEU A 318 -10.90 -8.77 -19.54
C LEU A 318 -10.76 -7.55 -20.46
N THR A 319 -11.78 -7.31 -21.28
CA THR A 319 -11.91 -6.12 -22.14
C THR A 319 -13.34 -5.62 -22.12
N ARG A 320 -13.55 -4.36 -22.50
CA ARG A 320 -14.91 -3.84 -22.71
C ARG A 320 -15.49 -4.40 -24.01
N HIS A 321 -16.75 -4.81 -23.96
CA HIS A 321 -17.54 -5.16 -25.13
C HIS A 321 -18.94 -4.58 -24.98
N ASP A 322 -19.22 -3.50 -25.70
CA ASP A 322 -20.45 -2.70 -25.55
C ASP A 322 -20.63 -2.28 -24.07
N ASP A 323 -21.72 -2.71 -23.43
CA ASP A 323 -22.06 -2.37 -22.05
C ASP A 323 -21.68 -3.46 -21.02
N HIS A 324 -20.88 -4.46 -21.41
CA HIS A 324 -20.50 -5.56 -20.51
C HIS A 324 -19.01 -5.94 -20.65
N LEU A 325 -18.51 -6.70 -19.68
CA LEU A 325 -17.17 -7.26 -19.72
C LEU A 325 -17.13 -8.48 -20.64
N LYS A 326 -16.13 -8.53 -21.51
CA LYS A 326 -15.74 -9.73 -22.24
C LYS A 326 -14.57 -10.38 -21.53
N VAL A 327 -14.76 -11.63 -21.08
CA VAL A 327 -13.74 -12.42 -20.40
C VAL A 327 -13.27 -13.52 -21.33
N LYS A 328 -11.95 -13.57 -21.60
CA LYS A 328 -11.32 -14.58 -22.44
C LYS A 328 -10.22 -15.28 -21.64
N ARG A 329 -10.27 -16.61 -21.54
CA ARG A 329 -9.17 -17.40 -20.98
C ARG A 329 -7.95 -17.30 -21.90
N ASN A 330 -6.77 -17.13 -21.31
CA ASN A 330 -5.49 -17.14 -22.03
C ASN A 330 -4.92 -18.56 -22.04
N ASP A 331 -4.29 -18.95 -23.17
CA ASP A 331 -3.57 -20.22 -23.28
C ASP A 331 -2.17 -20.12 -22.64
N ASP A 332 -1.61 -18.91 -22.64
CA ASP A 332 -0.30 -18.58 -22.07
C ASP A 332 -0.35 -17.16 -21.47
N VAL A 333 -0.04 -17.04 -20.19
CA VAL A 333 -0.06 -15.76 -19.47
C VAL A 333 1.02 -14.81 -19.97
N TRP A 334 2.21 -15.33 -20.28
CA TRP A 334 3.33 -14.50 -20.71
C TRP A 334 3.10 -13.91 -22.09
N LYS A 335 2.49 -14.73 -22.98
CA LYS A 335 2.05 -14.24 -24.28
C LYS A 335 0.95 -13.18 -24.15
N ALA A 336 -0.01 -13.38 -23.26
CA ALA A 336 -1.07 -12.40 -23.02
C ALA A 336 -0.51 -11.06 -22.48
N ILE A 337 0.49 -11.11 -21.60
CA ILE A 337 1.18 -9.92 -21.09
C ILE A 337 2.01 -9.25 -22.21
N ALA A 338 2.76 -10.01 -23.00
CA ALA A 338 3.53 -9.48 -24.13
C ALA A 338 2.63 -8.77 -25.17
N GLU A 339 1.52 -9.40 -25.54
CA GLU A 339 0.48 -8.81 -26.42
C GLU A 339 -0.13 -7.54 -25.79
N ALA A 340 -0.25 -7.52 -24.46
CA ALA A 340 -0.78 -6.37 -23.75
C ALA A 340 0.18 -5.17 -23.76
N LEU A 341 1.47 -5.42 -23.66
CA LEU A 341 2.52 -4.41 -23.70
C LEU A 341 2.93 -4.02 -25.13
N ASP A 342 2.38 -4.68 -26.16
CA ASP A 342 2.74 -4.50 -27.58
C ASP A 342 4.23 -4.77 -27.85
N ILE A 343 4.76 -5.85 -27.26
CA ILE A 343 6.13 -6.31 -27.43
C ILE A 343 6.16 -7.76 -27.97
N ASP A 344 7.21 -8.10 -28.71
CA ASP A 344 7.34 -9.43 -29.33
C ASP A 344 7.47 -10.55 -28.28
N LYS A 345 8.21 -10.29 -27.20
CA LYS A 345 8.50 -11.29 -26.16
C LYS A 345 8.90 -10.64 -24.84
N LEU A 346 8.35 -11.18 -23.75
CA LEU A 346 8.81 -10.87 -22.39
C LEU A 346 10.11 -11.60 -22.06
N ARG A 347 10.92 -10.95 -21.25
CA ARG A 347 12.06 -11.53 -20.55
C ARG A 347 11.62 -11.95 -19.14
N VAL A 348 11.45 -13.24 -18.94
CA VAL A 348 11.05 -13.81 -17.64
C VAL A 348 12.29 -14.36 -16.96
N LEU A 349 12.65 -13.78 -15.81
CA LEU A 349 13.82 -14.17 -15.02
C LEU A 349 13.35 -14.96 -13.80
N ALA A 350 14.00 -16.09 -13.57
CA ALA A 350 13.80 -16.93 -12.39
C ALA A 350 15.16 -17.36 -11.85
N VAL A 351 15.28 -17.47 -10.54
CA VAL A 351 16.52 -17.97 -9.92
C VAL A 351 16.68 -19.46 -10.23
N ASP A 352 17.92 -19.85 -10.60
CA ASP A 352 18.27 -21.25 -10.86
C ASP A 352 18.79 -21.89 -9.57
N GLU A 353 17.87 -22.28 -8.70
CA GLU A 353 18.12 -22.95 -7.44
C GLU A 353 17.21 -24.18 -7.28
N ASP A 354 17.59 -25.10 -6.39
CA ASP A 354 16.68 -26.18 -6.02
C ASP A 354 15.42 -25.63 -5.31
N GLU A 355 14.36 -26.41 -5.35
CA GLU A 355 13.05 -26.00 -4.85
C GLU A 355 13.10 -25.49 -3.38
N ARG A 356 13.91 -26.13 -2.52
CA ARG A 356 14.04 -25.73 -1.12
C ARG A 356 14.71 -24.37 -0.97
N ALA A 357 15.78 -24.11 -1.70
CA ALA A 357 16.47 -22.83 -1.70
C ALA A 357 15.56 -21.72 -2.24
N ALA A 358 14.89 -21.97 -3.37
CA ALA A 358 13.94 -21.04 -3.95
C ALA A 358 12.73 -20.75 -3.03
N GLN A 359 12.20 -21.76 -2.31
CA GLN A 359 11.15 -21.55 -1.32
C GLN A 359 11.61 -20.64 -0.16
N ARG A 360 12.87 -20.72 0.25
CA ARG A 360 13.43 -19.85 1.30
C ARG A 360 13.53 -18.40 0.82
N GLU A 361 14.06 -18.15 -0.38
CA GLU A 361 14.12 -16.79 -0.93
C GLU A 361 12.71 -16.24 -1.22
N GLN A 362 11.75 -17.08 -1.67
CA GLN A 362 10.36 -16.65 -1.83
C GLN A 362 9.72 -16.29 -0.49
N TRP A 363 10.01 -17.05 0.59
CA TRP A 363 9.57 -16.71 1.94
C TRP A 363 10.15 -15.38 2.44
N ASP A 364 11.36 -15.05 2.00
CA ASP A 364 12.06 -13.79 2.25
C ASP A 364 11.74 -12.73 1.18
N ASP A 365 10.57 -12.81 0.51
CA ASP A 365 10.08 -11.87 -0.50
C ASP A 365 11.06 -11.64 -1.67
N GLY A 366 11.73 -12.70 -2.12
CA GLY A 366 12.76 -12.67 -3.17
C GLY A 366 12.27 -12.25 -4.55
N THR A 367 10.97 -12.13 -4.77
CA THR A 367 10.36 -11.58 -5.99
C THR A 367 9.69 -10.23 -5.78
N ASN A 368 9.64 -9.72 -4.55
CA ASN A 368 8.93 -8.48 -4.19
C ASN A 368 9.84 -7.25 -4.35
N PHE A 369 10.21 -6.93 -5.59
CA PHE A 369 11.05 -5.79 -5.91
C PHE A 369 10.23 -4.52 -6.16
N LEU A 370 10.76 -3.39 -5.69
CA LEU A 370 10.26 -2.06 -6.04
C LEU A 370 11.18 -1.44 -7.09
N ALA A 371 10.70 -1.28 -8.32
CA ALA A 371 11.45 -0.51 -9.31
C ALA A 371 11.39 0.99 -8.97
N VAL A 372 12.55 1.66 -8.97
CA VAL A 372 12.66 3.13 -8.88
C VAL A 372 12.81 3.75 -10.26
N ALA A 373 13.34 2.99 -11.21
CA ALA A 373 13.41 3.28 -12.64
C ALA A 373 13.47 1.97 -13.43
N PRO A 374 13.25 1.96 -14.75
CA PRO A 374 13.40 0.74 -15.56
C PRO A 374 14.77 0.09 -15.35
N GLY A 375 14.78 -1.20 -14.96
CA GLY A 375 16.01 -1.94 -14.69
C GLY A 375 16.76 -1.59 -13.40
N VAL A 376 16.21 -0.71 -12.54
CA VAL A 376 16.78 -0.33 -11.23
C VAL A 376 15.77 -0.64 -10.13
N VAL A 377 16.07 -1.61 -9.27
CA VAL A 377 15.10 -2.14 -8.31
C VAL A 377 15.66 -2.18 -6.88
N VAL A 378 14.79 -1.95 -5.91
CA VAL A 378 15.09 -2.13 -4.47
C VAL A 378 14.61 -3.51 -4.05
N GLY A 379 15.46 -4.27 -3.36
CA GLY A 379 15.17 -5.61 -2.84
C GLY A 379 15.91 -5.88 -1.55
N TRP A 380 15.53 -6.96 -0.83
CA TRP A 380 16.25 -7.37 0.37
C TRP A 380 17.63 -7.93 0.01
N ASP A 381 18.70 -7.48 0.71
CA ASP A 381 20.08 -7.92 0.52
C ASP A 381 20.29 -9.41 0.81
N ARG A 382 19.44 -10.00 1.65
CA ARG A 382 19.49 -11.40 2.05
C ARG A 382 19.13 -12.40 0.92
N ASN A 383 18.44 -11.97 -0.15
CA ASN A 383 18.10 -12.79 -1.31
C ASN A 383 19.27 -12.86 -2.28
N VAL A 384 20.35 -13.49 -1.83
CA VAL A 384 21.68 -13.42 -2.48
C VAL A 384 21.68 -14.02 -3.88
N ALA A 385 21.03 -15.18 -4.06
CA ALA A 385 21.01 -15.86 -5.36
C ALA A 385 20.16 -15.08 -6.37
N THR A 386 19.00 -14.63 -5.99
CA THR A 386 18.12 -13.79 -6.82
C THR A 386 18.80 -12.47 -7.20
N ASN A 387 19.37 -11.74 -6.24
CA ASN A 387 20.07 -10.47 -6.51
C ASN A 387 21.25 -10.66 -7.47
N LYS A 388 22.03 -11.72 -7.31
CA LYS A 388 23.13 -12.06 -8.21
C LYS A 388 22.64 -12.43 -9.61
N MET A 389 21.55 -13.18 -9.71
CA MET A 389 20.93 -13.52 -11.00
C MET A 389 20.46 -12.27 -11.72
N LEU A 390 19.75 -11.35 -11.04
CA LEU A 390 19.29 -10.09 -11.59
C LEU A 390 20.45 -9.23 -12.11
N THR A 391 21.50 -9.05 -11.29
CA THR A 391 22.71 -8.28 -11.68
C THR A 391 23.39 -8.87 -12.92
N LYS A 392 23.48 -10.20 -13.02
CA LYS A 392 24.02 -10.87 -14.23
C LYS A 392 23.19 -10.62 -15.48
N ASN A 393 21.90 -10.34 -15.30
CA ASN A 393 20.95 -10.05 -16.37
C ASN A 393 20.79 -8.54 -16.64
N GLY A 394 21.67 -7.70 -16.08
CA GLY A 394 21.71 -6.27 -16.35
C GLY A 394 20.72 -5.45 -15.55
N ILE A 395 20.09 -6.01 -14.50
CA ILE A 395 19.24 -5.29 -13.55
C ILE A 395 20.11 -4.79 -12.40
N GLU A 396 20.04 -3.52 -12.11
CA GLU A 396 20.67 -2.91 -10.94
C GLU A 396 19.82 -3.19 -9.69
N VAL A 397 20.42 -3.85 -8.70
CA VAL A 397 19.74 -4.18 -7.44
C VAL A 397 20.29 -3.30 -6.32
N LEU A 398 19.45 -2.45 -5.77
CA LEU A 398 19.68 -1.63 -4.60
C LEU A 398 19.31 -2.48 -3.36
N GLY A 399 20.31 -3.17 -2.82
CA GLY A 399 20.12 -4.04 -1.65
C GLY A 399 19.92 -3.24 -0.37
N VAL A 400 18.83 -3.51 0.35
CA VAL A 400 18.55 -2.95 1.68
C VAL A 400 18.43 -4.08 2.70
N SER A 401 18.86 -3.82 3.95
CA SER A 401 18.71 -4.79 5.02
C SER A 401 17.23 -4.89 5.43
N GLY A 402 16.74 -6.11 5.50
CA GLY A 402 15.36 -6.44 5.90
C GLY A 402 15.34 -7.56 6.94
N SER A 403 16.33 -7.62 7.82
CA SER A 403 16.42 -8.69 8.82
C SER A 403 15.27 -8.65 9.83
N GLU A 404 14.77 -7.46 10.17
CA GLU A 404 13.58 -7.28 11.01
C GLU A 404 12.34 -6.97 10.16
N LEU A 405 12.41 -6.04 9.21
CA LEU A 405 11.26 -5.70 8.35
C LEU A 405 10.70 -6.91 7.58
N GLY A 406 11.57 -7.76 7.03
CA GLY A 406 11.18 -8.96 6.29
C GLY A 406 10.45 -10.02 7.12
N ARG A 407 10.56 -9.99 8.46
CA ARG A 407 9.82 -10.89 9.36
C ARG A 407 8.30 -10.64 9.35
N GLY A 408 7.88 -9.44 8.95
CA GLY A 408 6.46 -9.11 8.74
C GLY A 408 5.86 -9.68 7.46
N ARG A 409 6.65 -10.38 6.62
CA ARG A 409 6.25 -10.92 5.32
C ARG A 409 5.78 -9.85 4.35
N GLY A 410 6.73 -9.05 3.88
CA GLY A 410 6.58 -8.07 2.83
C GLY A 410 7.92 -7.44 2.44
N GLY A 411 8.09 -7.21 1.14
CA GLY A 411 9.29 -6.62 0.59
C GLY A 411 9.17 -5.11 0.36
N PRO A 412 10.17 -4.51 -0.29
CA PRO A 412 10.16 -3.08 -0.63
C PRO A 412 8.94 -2.62 -1.43
N ARG A 413 8.38 -3.48 -2.32
CA ARG A 413 7.16 -3.14 -3.04
C ARG A 413 5.96 -3.08 -2.11
N CYS A 414 5.80 -4.04 -1.21
CA CYS A 414 4.71 -4.07 -0.23
C CYS A 414 4.71 -2.84 0.67
N MET A 415 5.89 -2.34 1.08
CA MET A 415 6.02 -1.16 1.94
C MET A 415 5.72 0.16 1.24
N THR A 416 5.55 0.17 -0.09
CA THR A 416 5.47 1.39 -0.88
C THR A 416 4.15 1.52 -1.61
N CYS A 417 3.44 2.63 -1.39
CA CYS A 417 2.32 3.07 -2.24
C CYS A 417 2.80 4.20 -3.16
N PRO A 418 3.12 3.94 -4.44
CA PRO A 418 3.36 5.00 -5.41
C PRO A 418 2.11 5.87 -5.57
N ILE A 419 2.30 7.19 -5.61
CA ILE A 419 1.24 8.15 -5.92
C ILE A 419 1.54 8.96 -7.18
N GLN A 420 2.81 8.94 -7.61
CA GLN A 420 3.23 9.49 -8.90
C GLN A 420 4.36 8.63 -9.47
N ARG A 421 4.13 8.08 -10.66
CA ARG A 421 5.10 7.28 -11.41
C ARG A 421 4.90 7.46 -12.90
N ASP A 422 5.99 7.65 -13.62
CA ASP A 422 5.99 7.90 -15.05
C ASP A 422 5.48 6.67 -15.84
N ALA A 423 5.00 6.90 -17.06
CA ALA A 423 4.77 5.86 -18.06
C ALA A 423 6.11 5.29 -18.59
N ILE A 424 6.03 4.18 -19.31
CA ILE A 424 7.13 3.55 -20.05
C ILE A 424 6.93 3.71 -21.56
#